data_cabbbd05379e057f3bdd384c4a2b25c3
#
_entry.id   cabbbd05379e057f3bdd384c4a2b25c3
#
_cell.length_a   1.000
_cell.length_b   1.000
_cell.length_c   1.000
_cell.angle_alpha   90.00
_cell.angle_beta   90.00
_cell.angle_gamma   90.00
#
_symmetry.space_group_name_H-M   'P 1'
#
loop_
_entity.id
_entity.type
_entity.pdbx_description
1 polymer ?
#
loop_
_entity_poly.entity_id
_entity_poly.type
_entity_poly.pdbx_seq_one_letter_code
_entity_poly.pdbx_strand_id
1 'polypeptide(L)'
;MKFIRRALISALAVAALIVGPAVSAEAASTSFDVTKLSGSSLVISNSNCKSTNVYMKHRKSRVDDWSVDTEVHGRHGPSTSAYFDSYGSTSKDRVQVCPSWDGLGKYTIGPSEVRAYYYGGASYNDYGEVERADYTKGSFYVRGKTYASLSTKRSGKTVTLTSKTKVYNPERYAKVTYNPKVKFQVKSGSKWKTIKTVQAKKGKATYKTNTKSKKTYRVAFGQVSWATGATSKSVKR
;
A
#
# COMPACT_ATOMS: atom_id res chain seq x y z
N MET A 1 -8.67 9.49 -93.42
CA MET A 1 -8.25 10.91 -93.40
C MET A 1 -8.04 11.35 -91.97
N LYS A 2 -6.87 11.75 -91.63
CA LYS A 2 -6.43 12.73 -90.69
C LYS A 2 -5.12 12.29 -89.97
N PHE A 3 -4.20 13.14 -90.13
CA PHE A 3 -2.77 13.09 -89.95
C PHE A 3 -2.32 12.89 -88.53
N ILE A 4 -1.32 12.01 -88.35
CA ILE A 4 -0.50 11.83 -87.15
C ILE A 4 0.64 12.86 -87.24
N ARG A 5 0.74 13.71 -86.23
CA ARG A 5 1.95 14.50 -85.98
C ARG A 5 2.67 13.94 -84.76
N ARG A 6 3.86 13.41 -85.00
CA ARG A 6 4.81 13.01 -83.98
C ARG A 6 5.49 14.26 -83.39
N ALA A 7 5.41 14.47 -82.12
CA ALA A 7 6.23 15.39 -81.35
C ALA A 7 7.19 14.61 -80.43
N LEU A 8 8.47 14.74 -80.74
CA LEU A 8 9.56 14.27 -79.92
C LEU A 8 9.73 15.25 -78.74
N ILE A 9 9.52 14.80 -77.52
CA ILE A 9 9.83 15.56 -76.32
C ILE A 9 11.06 14.91 -75.67
N SER A 10 12.17 15.64 -75.70
CA SER A 10 13.41 15.30 -75.03
C SER A 10 13.23 15.40 -73.53
N ALA A 11 13.37 14.28 -72.77
CA ALA A 11 13.35 14.27 -71.28
C ALA A 11 14.74 14.67 -70.80
N LEU A 12 14.86 15.87 -70.27
CA LEU A 12 15.97 16.22 -69.38
C LEU A 12 15.70 15.61 -68.00
N ALA A 13 16.50 14.63 -67.61
CA ALA A 13 16.52 14.09 -66.26
C ALA A 13 17.25 15.09 -65.35
N VAL A 14 16.51 15.85 -64.56
CA VAL A 14 17.03 16.63 -63.47
C VAL A 14 17.10 15.71 -62.27
N ALA A 15 18.30 15.24 -61.91
CA ALA A 15 18.54 14.56 -60.63
C ALA A 15 18.43 15.57 -59.50
N ALA A 16 17.27 15.69 -58.89
CA ALA A 16 17.09 16.42 -57.64
C ALA A 16 17.73 15.61 -56.50
N LEU A 17 18.89 16.04 -56.03
CA LEU A 17 19.47 15.62 -54.76
C LEU A 17 18.51 16.09 -53.65
N ILE A 18 17.69 15.17 -53.19
CA ILE A 18 16.88 15.39 -51.97
C ILE A 18 17.86 15.36 -50.82
N VAL A 19 18.41 16.52 -50.43
CA VAL A 19 19.01 16.72 -49.12
C VAL A 19 17.84 16.76 -48.15
N GLY A 20 17.43 15.58 -47.68
CA GLY A 20 16.48 15.49 -46.59
C GLY A 20 17.07 16.24 -45.37
N PRO A 21 16.27 16.98 -44.59
CA PRO A 21 16.76 17.57 -43.39
C PRO A 21 17.32 16.43 -42.54
N ALA A 22 18.60 16.54 -42.14
CA ALA A 22 19.18 15.67 -41.16
C ALA A 22 18.33 15.84 -39.88
N VAL A 23 17.46 14.87 -39.60
CA VAL A 23 16.76 14.82 -38.34
C VAL A 23 17.87 14.64 -37.32
N SER A 24 18.24 15.73 -36.62
CA SER A 24 19.13 15.66 -35.49
C SER A 24 18.50 14.66 -34.51
N ALA A 25 19.13 13.52 -34.36
CA ALA A 25 18.73 12.59 -33.31
C ALA A 25 18.82 13.37 -31.99
N GLU A 26 17.66 13.73 -31.42
CA GLU A 26 17.62 14.36 -30.12
C GLU A 26 18.36 13.44 -29.16
N ALA A 27 19.45 13.92 -28.58
CA ALA A 27 20.22 13.14 -27.62
C ALA A 27 19.28 12.74 -26.50
N ALA A 28 19.13 11.44 -26.25
CA ALA A 28 18.23 10.94 -25.21
C ALA A 28 18.53 11.64 -23.88
N SER A 29 17.55 12.33 -23.31
CA SER A 29 17.70 13.08 -22.06
C SER A 29 17.91 12.14 -20.87
N THR A 30 18.74 12.59 -19.91
CA THR A 30 18.85 11.93 -18.62
C THR A 30 17.50 12.03 -17.90
N SER A 31 16.95 10.90 -17.45
CA SER A 31 15.69 10.89 -16.72
C SER A 31 15.63 9.79 -15.67
N PHE A 32 14.96 10.10 -14.56
CA PHE A 32 14.67 9.15 -13.49
C PHE A 32 13.29 9.44 -12.92
N ASP A 33 12.40 8.43 -12.88
CA ASP A 33 11.04 8.56 -12.41
C ASP A 33 10.71 7.44 -11.41
N VAL A 34 10.23 7.83 -10.23
CA VAL A 34 9.62 6.88 -9.29
C VAL A 34 8.22 6.53 -9.82
N THR A 35 8.00 5.27 -10.15
CA THR A 35 6.72 4.83 -10.76
C THR A 35 5.76 4.20 -9.77
N LYS A 36 6.25 3.72 -8.63
CA LYS A 36 5.43 3.13 -7.56
C LYS A 36 6.18 3.11 -6.24
N LEU A 37 5.47 3.47 -5.17
CA LEU A 37 5.86 3.27 -3.78
C LEU A 37 4.85 2.37 -3.08
N SER A 38 5.30 1.51 -2.16
CA SER A 38 4.44 0.66 -1.33
C SER A 38 5.19 0.21 -0.09
N GLY A 39 4.46 -0.25 0.94
CA GLY A 39 5.08 -0.77 2.16
C GLY A 39 4.34 -1.99 2.73
N SER A 40 5.03 -2.78 3.52
CA SER A 40 4.45 -3.92 4.22
C SER A 40 3.71 -3.46 5.47
N SER A 41 2.45 -3.88 5.62
CA SER A 41 1.65 -3.50 6.79
C SER A 41 2.10 -4.23 8.06
N LEU A 42 1.96 -3.55 9.20
CA LEU A 42 2.35 -4.06 10.52
C LEU A 42 1.15 -4.30 11.42
N VAL A 43 1.31 -5.28 12.32
CA VAL A 43 0.38 -5.53 13.44
C VAL A 43 1.13 -5.30 14.76
N ILE A 44 0.57 -4.42 15.59
CA ILE A 44 1.18 -3.95 16.83
C ILE A 44 0.46 -4.59 18.03
N SER A 45 1.20 -5.26 18.88
CA SER A 45 0.70 -5.91 20.12
C SER A 45 1.46 -5.50 21.38
N ASN A 46 2.48 -4.67 21.23
CA ASN A 46 3.28 -4.03 22.28
C ASN A 46 3.71 -2.64 21.81
N SER A 47 4.40 -1.88 22.66
CA SER A 47 4.83 -0.49 22.39
C SER A 47 6.16 -0.37 21.64
N ASN A 48 6.85 -1.48 21.36
CA ASN A 48 8.16 -1.44 20.72
C ASN A 48 8.06 -0.92 19.30
N CYS A 49 9.06 -0.18 18.86
CA CYS A 49 9.27 0.15 17.46
C CYS A 49 9.41 -1.13 16.64
N LYS A 50 8.95 -1.11 15.40
CA LYS A 50 9.00 -2.26 14.50
C LYS A 50 9.50 -1.86 13.13
N SER A 51 10.35 -2.72 12.58
CA SER A 51 10.81 -2.54 11.21
C SER A 51 9.78 -3.08 10.22
N THR A 52 9.67 -2.41 9.08
CA THR A 52 8.91 -2.83 7.92
C THR A 52 9.68 -2.52 6.64
N ASN A 53 9.29 -3.14 5.54
CA ASN A 53 9.90 -2.86 4.25
C ASN A 53 9.08 -1.80 3.50
N VAL A 54 9.79 -0.85 2.90
CA VAL A 54 9.30 0.05 1.87
C VAL A 54 9.86 -0.43 0.54
N TYR A 55 9.04 -0.39 -0.50
CA TYR A 55 9.39 -0.83 -1.84
C TYR A 55 9.20 0.29 -2.83
N MET A 56 10.16 0.42 -3.76
CA MET A 56 10.13 1.36 -4.85
C MET A 56 10.21 0.62 -6.20
N LYS A 57 9.49 1.14 -7.21
CA LYS A 57 9.74 0.87 -8.62
C LYS A 57 10.06 2.18 -9.30
N HIS A 58 11.02 2.15 -10.22
CA HIS A 58 11.44 3.33 -10.97
C HIS A 58 11.66 2.99 -12.45
N ARG A 59 11.76 4.02 -13.27
CA ARG A 59 12.28 3.98 -14.64
C ARG A 59 13.42 4.96 -14.74
N LYS A 60 14.44 4.62 -15.52
CA LYS A 60 15.59 5.50 -15.76
C LYS A 60 16.04 5.40 -17.21
N SER A 61 16.58 6.49 -17.72
CA SER A 61 17.22 6.58 -19.03
C SER A 61 18.47 7.42 -18.92
N ARG A 62 19.60 6.92 -19.42
CA ARG A 62 20.93 7.56 -19.30
C ARG A 62 21.22 7.97 -17.85
N VAL A 63 21.26 7.00 -16.95
CA VAL A 63 21.57 7.17 -15.53
C VAL A 63 22.53 6.09 -15.09
N ASP A 64 23.71 6.51 -14.64
CA ASP A 64 24.74 5.63 -14.09
C ASP A 64 24.60 5.51 -12.57
N ASP A 65 24.42 6.63 -11.89
CA ASP A 65 24.26 6.70 -10.45
C ASP A 65 22.97 7.44 -10.06
N TRP A 66 22.34 7.03 -8.94
CA TRP A 66 21.13 7.66 -8.46
C TRP A 66 20.88 7.37 -6.98
N SER A 67 20.18 8.29 -6.34
CA SER A 67 19.60 8.11 -5.01
C SER A 67 18.20 8.68 -4.93
N VAL A 68 17.36 8.08 -4.06
CA VAL A 68 16.00 8.53 -3.77
C VAL A 68 15.80 8.48 -2.27
N ASP A 69 15.58 9.63 -1.65
CA ASP A 69 15.14 9.74 -0.27
C ASP A 69 13.62 9.94 -0.24
N THR A 70 12.93 9.08 0.47
CA THR A 70 11.47 9.03 0.47
C THR A 70 10.93 9.15 1.89
N GLU A 71 10.17 10.21 2.16
CA GLU A 71 9.55 10.40 3.47
C GLU A 71 8.45 9.37 3.74
N VAL A 72 8.34 8.96 5.00
CA VAL A 72 7.27 8.11 5.52
C VAL A 72 6.55 8.87 6.63
N HIS A 73 5.26 9.14 6.43
CA HIS A 73 4.44 9.87 7.37
C HIS A 73 3.46 8.95 8.09
N GLY A 74 3.49 8.99 9.40
CA GLY A 74 2.49 8.36 10.27
C GLY A 74 1.29 9.28 10.51
N ARG A 75 0.46 8.92 11.51
CA ARG A 75 -0.72 9.72 11.87
C ARG A 75 -0.37 11.11 12.41
N HIS A 76 0.76 11.23 13.08
CA HIS A 76 1.18 12.46 13.78
C HIS A 76 2.23 13.27 13.00
N GLY A 77 2.51 12.91 11.75
CA GLY A 77 3.48 13.62 10.90
C GLY A 77 4.61 12.72 10.41
N PRO A 78 5.77 13.31 10.10
CA PRO A 78 6.95 12.55 9.68
C PRO A 78 7.33 11.49 10.71
N SER A 79 7.60 10.28 10.27
CA SER A 79 7.94 9.13 11.12
C SER A 79 9.37 8.67 10.86
N THR A 80 9.72 8.46 9.59
CA THR A 80 11.04 7.97 9.14
C THR A 80 11.19 8.26 7.66
N SER A 81 12.36 7.96 7.09
CA SER A 81 12.55 7.93 5.63
C SER A 81 13.02 6.57 5.15
N ALA A 82 12.82 6.29 3.87
CA ALA A 82 13.37 5.16 3.15
C ALA A 82 14.36 5.69 2.11
N TYR A 83 15.54 5.09 2.07
CA TYR A 83 16.61 5.46 1.16
C TYR A 83 16.85 4.35 0.13
N PHE A 84 16.90 4.75 -1.13
CA PHE A 84 17.21 3.85 -2.24
C PHE A 84 18.36 4.42 -3.05
N ASP A 85 19.22 3.55 -3.57
CA ASP A 85 20.37 3.93 -4.38
C ASP A 85 20.74 2.87 -5.43
N SER A 86 21.64 3.24 -6.33
CA SER A 86 22.14 2.38 -7.40
C SER A 86 23.05 1.24 -6.89
N TYR A 87 23.60 1.33 -5.70
CA TYR A 87 24.64 0.40 -5.19
C TYR A 87 24.11 -0.61 -4.18
N GLY A 88 23.09 -0.27 -3.40
CA GLY A 88 22.60 -1.09 -2.29
C GLY A 88 21.12 -1.40 -2.35
N SER A 89 20.30 -0.44 -1.99
CA SER A 89 18.86 -0.59 -1.84
C SER A 89 18.07 -0.21 -3.09
N THR A 90 18.27 -0.90 -4.21
CA THR A 90 17.70 -0.51 -5.52
C THR A 90 16.16 -0.52 -5.60
N SER A 91 15.48 -1.32 -4.78
CA SER A 91 14.02 -1.50 -4.87
C SER A 91 13.33 -1.74 -3.53
N LYS A 92 14.11 -1.93 -2.46
CA LYS A 92 13.59 -2.23 -1.12
C LYS A 92 14.52 -1.65 -0.07
N ASP A 93 13.93 -0.93 0.89
CA ASP A 93 14.62 -0.49 2.09
C ASP A 93 13.85 -0.91 3.36
N ARG A 94 14.54 -0.99 4.49
CA ARG A 94 13.99 -1.40 5.77
C ARG A 94 13.93 -0.23 6.73
N VAL A 95 12.74 0.30 6.93
CA VAL A 95 12.49 1.43 7.82
C VAL A 95 12.00 0.98 9.19
N GLN A 96 12.23 1.79 10.22
CA GLN A 96 11.69 1.58 11.56
C GLN A 96 10.56 2.57 11.83
N VAL A 97 9.42 2.09 12.31
CA VAL A 97 8.30 2.90 12.79
C VAL A 97 8.06 2.67 14.27
N CYS A 98 7.73 3.74 14.99
CA CYS A 98 7.49 3.71 16.44
C CYS A 98 6.04 4.10 16.74
N PRO A 99 5.08 3.16 16.69
CA PRO A 99 3.65 3.45 16.78
C PRO A 99 3.20 4.09 18.09
N SER A 100 4.02 4.06 19.13
CA SER A 100 3.77 4.82 20.38
C SER A 100 3.85 6.34 20.18
N TRP A 101 4.59 6.80 19.17
CA TRP A 101 4.76 8.20 18.78
C TRP A 101 4.01 8.53 17.50
N ASP A 102 4.13 7.65 16.50
CA ASP A 102 3.61 7.87 15.15
C ASP A 102 2.12 7.52 15.02
N GLY A 103 1.54 6.80 15.99
CA GLY A 103 0.15 6.37 16.04
C GLY A 103 -0.18 5.16 15.16
N LEU A 104 -1.44 4.72 15.28
CA LEU A 104 -1.99 3.65 14.43
C LEU A 104 -2.74 4.25 13.24
N GLY A 105 -2.71 3.58 12.08
CA GLY A 105 -3.49 4.00 10.93
C GLY A 105 -2.82 3.71 9.60
N LYS A 106 -3.22 4.51 8.60
CA LYS A 106 -2.56 4.55 7.30
C LYS A 106 -1.30 5.39 7.42
N TYR A 107 -0.19 4.83 6.94
CA TYR A 107 1.06 5.53 6.71
C TYR A 107 1.16 5.86 5.23
N THR A 108 1.60 7.05 4.89
CA THR A 108 1.87 7.47 3.52
C THR A 108 3.38 7.47 3.26
N ILE A 109 3.75 7.16 2.04
CA ILE A 109 5.13 7.14 1.57
C ILE A 109 5.21 8.16 0.44
N GLY A 110 6.23 9.04 0.47
CA GLY A 110 6.40 10.15 -0.43
C GLY A 110 5.79 11.47 0.09
N PRO A 111 6.24 12.60 -0.44
CA PRO A 111 7.10 12.74 -1.64
C PRO A 111 8.51 12.19 -1.46
N SER A 112 9.27 12.14 -2.56
CA SER A 112 10.66 11.72 -2.58
C SER A 112 11.55 12.82 -3.17
N GLU A 113 12.78 12.91 -2.71
CA GLU A 113 13.85 13.66 -3.35
C GLU A 113 14.64 12.70 -4.24
N VAL A 114 14.78 13.03 -5.51
CA VAL A 114 15.45 12.23 -6.53
C VAL A 114 16.71 12.97 -6.95
N ARG A 115 17.85 12.28 -6.94
CA ARG A 115 19.11 12.69 -7.55
C ARG A 115 19.59 11.57 -8.47
N ALA A 116 19.90 11.90 -9.72
CA ALA A 116 20.39 10.93 -10.67
C ALA A 116 21.40 11.57 -11.61
N TYR A 117 22.46 10.84 -11.94
CA TYR A 117 23.62 11.33 -12.68
C TYR A 117 23.93 10.39 -13.84
N TYR A 118 24.32 10.99 -14.96
CA TYR A 118 24.92 10.32 -16.09
C TYR A 118 26.28 10.94 -16.38
N TYR A 119 27.31 10.13 -16.37
CA TYR A 119 28.69 10.62 -16.44
C TYR A 119 29.24 10.66 -17.88
N GLY A 120 28.41 10.30 -18.88
CA GLY A 120 28.86 10.26 -20.29
C GLY A 120 29.99 9.24 -20.52
N GLY A 121 30.09 8.71 -21.72
CA GLY A 121 31.19 7.79 -22.06
C GLY A 121 32.55 8.50 -22.15
N ALA A 122 33.22 8.43 -23.29
CA ALA A 122 34.57 9.01 -23.50
C ALA A 122 34.61 10.55 -23.61
N SER A 123 33.48 11.26 -23.54
CA SER A 123 33.41 12.71 -23.68
C SER A 123 32.90 13.39 -22.42
N TYR A 124 33.73 14.24 -21.81
CA TYR A 124 33.37 15.07 -20.65
C TYR A 124 32.18 16.02 -20.90
N ASN A 125 31.79 16.21 -22.15
CA ASN A 125 30.69 17.11 -22.53
C ASN A 125 29.30 16.41 -22.52
N ASP A 126 29.24 15.11 -22.24
CA ASP A 126 27.99 14.34 -22.21
C ASP A 126 27.59 13.97 -20.77
N TYR A 127 27.49 14.99 -19.91
CA TYR A 127 27.02 14.88 -18.52
C TYR A 127 25.52 15.15 -18.45
N GLY A 128 24.82 14.41 -17.59
CA GLY A 128 23.40 14.63 -17.33
C GLY A 128 23.09 14.52 -15.84
N GLU A 129 22.21 15.40 -15.37
CA GLU A 129 21.78 15.43 -13.96
C GLU A 129 20.27 15.59 -13.88
N VAL A 130 19.68 14.92 -12.89
CA VAL A 130 18.29 15.10 -12.47
C VAL A 130 18.30 15.32 -10.96
N GLU A 131 17.89 16.52 -10.52
CA GLU A 131 17.61 16.79 -9.11
C GLU A 131 16.21 17.39 -9.01
N ARG A 132 15.29 16.64 -8.36
CA ARG A 132 13.90 17.07 -8.27
C ARG A 132 13.13 16.34 -7.18
N ALA A 133 12.02 16.98 -6.75
CA ALA A 133 10.98 16.28 -6.01
C ALA A 133 10.17 15.35 -6.93
N ASP A 134 9.88 14.15 -6.46
CA ASP A 134 8.95 13.20 -7.08
C ASP A 134 7.73 13.02 -6.17
N TYR A 135 6.55 13.31 -6.70
CA TYR A 135 5.30 13.31 -5.92
C TYR A 135 4.54 11.98 -5.97
N THR A 136 5.18 10.93 -6.46
CA THR A 136 4.62 9.56 -6.41
C THR A 136 4.37 9.16 -4.96
N LYS A 137 3.17 8.64 -4.68
CA LYS A 137 2.75 8.26 -3.34
C LYS A 137 2.49 6.77 -3.23
N GLY A 138 2.85 6.23 -2.06
CA GLY A 138 2.53 4.88 -1.62
C GLY A 138 1.86 4.86 -0.26
N SER A 139 1.56 3.67 0.24
CA SER A 139 1.06 3.54 1.60
C SER A 139 1.15 2.12 2.14
N PHE A 140 1.12 2.00 3.46
CA PHE A 140 0.90 0.76 4.22
C PHE A 140 0.07 1.06 5.47
N TYR A 141 -0.24 0.04 6.26
CA TYR A 141 -1.03 0.22 7.46
C TYR A 141 -0.31 -0.31 8.69
N VAL A 142 -0.39 0.45 9.77
CA VAL A 142 0.03 0.03 11.11
C VAL A 142 -1.22 -0.15 11.96
N ARG A 143 -1.51 -1.41 12.34
CA ARG A 143 -2.77 -1.76 13.01
C ARG A 143 -2.53 -2.32 14.39
N GLY A 144 -3.28 -1.83 15.36
CA GLY A 144 -3.34 -2.43 16.68
C GLY A 144 -3.96 -3.83 16.62
N LYS A 145 -3.34 -4.81 17.27
CA LYS A 145 -3.89 -6.16 17.43
C LYS A 145 -5.17 -6.09 18.22
N THR A 146 -6.25 -6.69 17.71
CA THR A 146 -7.53 -6.75 18.39
C THR A 146 -7.75 -8.09 19.08
N TYR A 147 -8.64 -8.08 20.07
CA TYR A 147 -9.00 -9.24 20.89
C TYR A 147 -10.51 -9.33 20.97
N ALA A 148 -11.03 -10.54 20.75
CA ALA A 148 -12.44 -10.87 20.88
C ALA A 148 -12.61 -12.05 21.84
N SER A 149 -13.55 -11.94 22.77
CA SER A 149 -14.01 -13.07 23.59
C SER A 149 -15.52 -13.20 23.48
N LEU A 150 -16.03 -14.42 23.67
CA LEU A 150 -17.44 -14.74 23.75
C LEU A 150 -17.70 -15.47 25.05
N SER A 151 -18.67 -14.99 25.84
CA SER A 151 -19.30 -15.71 26.93
C SER A 151 -20.76 -16.00 26.60
N THR A 152 -21.28 -17.08 27.17
CA THR A 152 -22.66 -17.51 26.88
C THR A 152 -23.36 -17.92 28.18
N LYS A 153 -24.63 -17.51 28.31
CA LYS A 153 -25.54 -17.97 29.41
C LYS A 153 -26.79 -18.53 28.79
N ARG A 154 -27.30 -19.68 29.26
CA ARG A 154 -28.58 -20.26 28.86
C ARG A 154 -29.57 -20.20 30.03
N SER A 155 -30.79 -19.79 29.69
CA SER A 155 -31.95 -19.89 30.61
C SER A 155 -33.11 -20.42 29.78
N GLY A 156 -33.53 -21.67 30.04
CA GLY A 156 -34.52 -22.36 29.21
C GLY A 156 -34.12 -22.44 27.74
N LYS A 157 -34.97 -21.91 26.86
CA LYS A 157 -34.75 -21.82 25.43
C LYS A 157 -33.87 -20.62 25.02
N THR A 158 -33.67 -19.65 25.90
CA THR A 158 -32.92 -18.42 25.59
C THR A 158 -31.43 -18.59 25.85
N VAL A 159 -30.62 -18.33 24.81
CA VAL A 159 -29.15 -18.23 24.91
C VAL A 159 -28.75 -16.77 24.78
N THR A 160 -28.13 -16.23 25.83
CA THR A 160 -27.52 -14.90 25.83
C THR A 160 -26.05 -15.01 25.45
N LEU A 161 -25.66 -14.34 24.39
CA LEU A 161 -24.29 -14.26 23.85
C LEU A 161 -23.72 -12.89 24.20
N THR A 162 -22.59 -12.83 24.89
CA THR A 162 -21.92 -11.58 25.27
C THR A 162 -20.49 -11.58 24.74
N SER A 163 -20.16 -10.63 23.87
CA SER A 163 -18.82 -10.38 23.39
C SER A 163 -18.14 -9.28 24.19
N LYS A 164 -16.84 -9.47 24.49
CA LYS A 164 -15.95 -8.37 24.92
C LYS A 164 -14.88 -8.17 23.83
N THR A 165 -14.59 -6.90 23.51
CA THR A 165 -13.69 -6.50 22.44
C THR A 165 -12.68 -5.47 22.94
N LYS A 166 -11.41 -5.69 22.62
CA LYS A 166 -10.29 -4.79 22.95
C LYS A 166 -9.38 -4.64 21.74
N VAL A 167 -8.60 -3.56 21.72
CA VAL A 167 -7.50 -3.33 20.78
C VAL A 167 -6.26 -2.89 21.55
N TYR A 168 -5.09 -3.28 21.11
CA TYR A 168 -3.85 -2.73 21.64
C TYR A 168 -3.66 -1.31 21.09
N ASN A 169 -3.51 -0.34 21.99
CA ASN A 169 -3.18 1.04 21.68
C ASN A 169 -1.74 1.31 22.15
N PRO A 170 -0.78 1.52 21.24
CA PRO A 170 0.62 1.73 21.57
C PRO A 170 0.87 3.07 22.29
N GLU A 171 0.11 4.12 22.00
CA GLU A 171 0.21 5.44 22.65
C GLU A 171 -0.21 5.39 24.13
N ARG A 172 -1.06 4.41 24.49
CA ARG A 172 -1.50 4.15 25.87
C ARG A 172 -0.81 2.96 26.52
N TYR A 173 0.10 2.32 25.82
CA TYR A 173 0.82 1.12 26.28
C TYR A 173 -0.10 0.00 26.78
N ALA A 174 -1.35 -0.04 26.32
CA ALA A 174 -2.39 -0.89 26.91
C ALA A 174 -3.40 -1.44 25.89
N LYS A 175 -4.09 -2.52 26.30
CA LYS A 175 -5.30 -2.99 25.63
C LYS A 175 -6.48 -2.14 26.09
N VAL A 176 -6.99 -1.28 25.20
CA VAL A 176 -8.14 -0.43 25.45
C VAL A 176 -9.44 -1.05 24.92
N THR A 177 -10.58 -0.53 25.35
CA THR A 177 -11.89 -0.91 24.81
C THR A 177 -11.99 -0.58 23.33
N TYR A 178 -12.60 -1.48 22.55
CA TYR A 178 -12.82 -1.29 21.12
C TYR A 178 -14.29 -1.54 20.78
N ASN A 179 -14.86 -0.69 19.94
CA ASN A 179 -16.29 -0.72 19.61
C ASN A 179 -16.54 -1.07 18.11
N PRO A 180 -16.24 -2.32 17.66
CA PRO A 180 -16.52 -2.75 16.29
C PRO A 180 -17.97 -3.15 16.09
N LYS A 181 -18.40 -3.30 14.84
CA LYS A 181 -19.61 -4.05 14.47
C LYS A 181 -19.33 -5.56 14.63
N VAL A 182 -19.83 -6.15 15.72
CA VAL A 182 -19.62 -7.56 16.10
C VAL A 182 -20.64 -8.44 15.40
N LYS A 183 -20.19 -9.41 14.62
CA LYS A 183 -21.00 -10.46 14.00
C LYS A 183 -21.10 -11.65 14.94
N PHE A 184 -22.29 -11.93 15.49
CA PHE A 184 -22.56 -13.17 16.19
C PHE A 184 -22.83 -14.27 15.17
N GLN A 185 -22.13 -15.40 15.29
CA GLN A 185 -22.17 -16.49 14.33
C GLN A 185 -22.50 -17.80 15.03
N VAL A 186 -23.26 -18.65 14.33
CA VAL A 186 -23.57 -20.03 14.72
C VAL A 186 -22.97 -20.98 13.69
N LYS A 187 -22.45 -22.12 14.15
CA LYS A 187 -21.92 -23.18 13.29
C LYS A 187 -23.11 -23.96 12.67
N SER A 188 -23.10 -24.11 11.37
CA SER A 188 -24.06 -24.87 10.58
C SER A 188 -23.28 -25.78 9.63
N GLY A 189 -23.21 -27.08 9.95
CA GLY A 189 -22.26 -28.00 9.28
C GLY A 189 -20.83 -27.52 9.42
N SER A 190 -20.11 -27.43 8.31
CA SER A 190 -18.74 -26.89 8.24
C SER A 190 -18.67 -25.36 8.23
N LYS A 191 -19.77 -24.66 7.98
CA LYS A 191 -19.82 -23.21 7.75
C LYS A 191 -20.25 -22.43 8.99
N TRP A 192 -19.91 -21.13 9.02
CA TRP A 192 -20.34 -20.18 10.04
C TRP A 192 -21.37 -19.22 9.44
N LYS A 193 -22.60 -19.24 10.00
CA LYS A 193 -23.70 -18.34 9.60
C LYS A 193 -23.77 -17.17 10.59
N THR A 194 -23.77 -15.94 10.08
CA THR A 194 -24.02 -14.74 10.90
C THR A 194 -25.51 -14.68 11.24
N ILE A 195 -25.85 -14.65 12.51
CA ILE A 195 -27.24 -14.59 13.03
C ILE A 195 -27.62 -13.16 13.45
N LYS A 196 -26.64 -12.34 13.83
CA LYS A 196 -26.87 -10.93 14.15
C LYS A 196 -25.55 -10.15 14.06
N THR A 197 -25.65 -8.89 13.67
CA THR A 197 -24.55 -7.91 13.81
C THR A 197 -24.97 -6.86 14.81
N VAL A 198 -24.12 -6.57 15.80
CA VAL A 198 -24.40 -5.62 16.89
C VAL A 198 -23.22 -4.68 17.03
N GLN A 199 -23.48 -3.38 17.10
CA GLN A 199 -22.45 -2.38 17.42
C GLN A 199 -22.03 -2.54 18.88
N ALA A 200 -20.74 -2.80 19.13
CA ALA A 200 -20.24 -2.82 20.50
C ALA A 200 -20.28 -1.41 21.12
N LYS A 201 -20.62 -1.35 22.40
CA LYS A 201 -20.58 -0.13 23.22
C LYS A 201 -19.71 -0.42 24.44
N LYS A 202 -18.76 0.48 24.76
CA LYS A 202 -17.79 0.29 25.85
C LYS A 202 -17.11 -1.10 25.82
N GLY A 203 -16.75 -1.56 24.59
CA GLY A 203 -16.12 -2.86 24.36
C GLY A 203 -17.02 -4.07 24.56
N LYS A 204 -18.35 -3.91 24.59
CA LYS A 204 -19.30 -5.01 24.84
C LYS A 204 -20.41 -5.01 23.79
N ALA A 205 -20.76 -6.20 23.28
CA ALA A 205 -21.94 -6.44 22.47
C ALA A 205 -22.71 -7.63 23.04
N THR A 206 -24.04 -7.56 23.07
CA THR A 206 -24.89 -8.63 23.59
C THR A 206 -25.99 -8.94 22.59
N TYR A 207 -26.27 -10.24 22.42
CA TYR A 207 -27.37 -10.72 21.59
C TYR A 207 -28.05 -11.91 22.29
N LYS A 208 -29.37 -11.95 22.25
CA LYS A 208 -30.20 -13.08 22.74
C LYS A 208 -30.78 -13.83 21.57
N THR A 209 -30.73 -15.15 21.60
CA THR A 209 -31.35 -16.04 20.60
C THR A 209 -32.06 -17.18 21.29
N ASN A 210 -33.12 -17.66 20.68
CA ASN A 210 -33.92 -18.80 21.22
C ASN A 210 -33.57 -20.07 20.45
N THR A 211 -33.26 -21.14 21.18
CA THR A 211 -33.04 -22.47 20.60
C THR A 211 -33.19 -23.55 21.65
N LYS A 212 -33.86 -24.65 21.27
CA LYS A 212 -34.00 -25.85 22.11
C LYS A 212 -32.71 -26.70 22.11
N SER A 213 -31.98 -26.74 21.00
CA SER A 213 -30.80 -27.57 20.83
C SER A 213 -29.50 -26.85 21.24
N LYS A 214 -28.49 -27.62 21.63
CA LYS A 214 -27.12 -27.10 21.83
C LYS A 214 -26.52 -26.72 20.48
N LYS A 215 -25.98 -25.50 20.38
CA LYS A 215 -25.31 -24.97 19.18
C LYS A 215 -23.95 -24.40 19.53
N THR A 216 -23.07 -24.33 18.55
CA THR A 216 -21.73 -23.74 18.71
C THR A 216 -21.75 -22.33 18.16
N TYR A 217 -21.28 -21.37 18.95
CA TYR A 217 -21.27 -19.94 18.64
C TYR A 217 -19.85 -19.39 18.65
N ARG A 218 -19.62 -18.34 17.88
CA ARG A 218 -18.44 -17.46 17.95
C ARG A 218 -18.84 -16.03 17.63
N VAL A 219 -17.95 -15.09 17.87
CA VAL A 219 -18.06 -13.74 17.38
C VAL A 219 -16.89 -13.41 16.47
N ALA A 220 -17.14 -12.56 15.47
CA ALA A 220 -16.13 -12.06 14.57
C ALA A 220 -16.40 -10.60 14.20
N PHE A 221 -15.35 -9.84 13.88
CA PHE A 221 -15.46 -8.51 13.30
C PHE A 221 -14.30 -8.26 12.33
N GLY A 222 -14.54 -7.38 11.34
CA GLY A 222 -13.59 -7.09 10.28
C GLY A 222 -12.46 -6.16 10.72
N GLN A 223 -11.46 -6.07 9.87
CA GLN A 223 -10.34 -5.15 9.95
C GLN A 223 -10.76 -3.75 9.51
N VAL A 224 -10.13 -2.74 10.10
CA VAL A 224 -10.19 -1.33 9.68
C VAL A 224 -8.78 -0.78 9.46
N SER A 225 -8.65 0.49 9.09
CA SER A 225 -7.33 1.10 8.80
C SER A 225 -6.34 1.01 9.97
N TRP A 226 -6.80 1.13 11.21
CA TRP A 226 -5.98 1.22 12.42
C TRP A 226 -6.08 0.03 13.38
N ALA A 227 -6.96 -0.96 13.10
CA ALA A 227 -7.16 -2.13 13.95
C ALA A 227 -7.37 -3.40 13.10
N THR A 228 -6.83 -4.52 13.55
CA THR A 228 -7.04 -5.83 12.89
C THR A 228 -8.48 -6.30 13.05
N GLY A 229 -8.91 -7.26 12.23
CA GLY A 229 -10.07 -8.09 12.54
C GLY A 229 -9.75 -9.10 13.65
N ALA A 230 -10.79 -9.66 14.30
CA ALA A 230 -10.64 -10.77 15.23
C ALA A 230 -11.84 -11.72 15.20
N THR A 231 -11.56 -12.96 15.59
CA THR A 231 -12.56 -14.00 15.83
C THR A 231 -12.31 -14.59 17.23
N SER A 232 -13.37 -14.79 18.01
CA SER A 232 -13.28 -15.43 19.32
C SER A 232 -13.07 -16.94 19.22
N LYS A 233 -12.62 -17.58 20.30
CA LYS A 233 -12.83 -19.01 20.49
C LYS A 233 -14.32 -19.33 20.39
N SER A 234 -14.65 -20.53 19.90
CA SER A 234 -16.03 -20.99 19.82
C SER A 234 -16.51 -21.57 21.14
N VAL A 235 -17.80 -21.40 21.44
CA VAL A 235 -18.45 -21.90 22.67
C VAL A 235 -19.69 -22.69 22.29
N LYS A 236 -19.85 -23.92 22.81
CA LYS A 236 -21.05 -24.77 22.65
C LYS A 236 -22.01 -24.53 23.81
N ARG A 237 -23.28 -24.23 23.52
CA ARG A 237 -24.35 -24.02 24.50
C ARG A 237 -25.68 -24.55 24.00
#